data_db395edd4a77e964bac69cb5d576b9cb
#
_entry.id   db395edd4a77e964bac69cb5d576b9cb
#
_cell.length_a   1.000
_cell.length_b   1.000
_cell.length_c   1.000
_cell.angle_alpha   90.00
_cell.angle_beta   90.00
_cell.angle_gamma   90.00
#
_symmetry.space_group_name_H-M   'P 1'
#
loop_
_entity.id
_entity.type
_entity.pdbx_description
1 polymer ?
#
loop_
_entity_poly.entity_id
_entity_poly.type
_entity_poly.pdbx_seq_one_letter_code
_entity_poly.pdbx_strand_id
1 'polypeptide(L)'
;LIKKAYQIYGNDPINAKKIVFDNYMGNGYGCNCKYVTEELIRRRTDLDLVWIVKNVNAHEEFPDKVRLVEYGSPEALAEYYTAAVWVCNYHLIKYWNKGLVKRAGQYYIQMWHGSFGIKKIEKNCDCLTNSQSWTYLAKKNSENTDFWISNSFFEDKVYRNAFWSVKNILRFGHPRNDIFFGNRQYSAYKKVREILSIDKEENILLYVPTFREKFNFP
;
A
#
# COMPACT_ATOMS: atom_id res chain seq x y z
N LEU A 1 -25.95 -5.67 2.56
CA LEU A 1 -24.58 -6.08 2.95
C LEU A 1 -23.79 -4.90 3.58
N ILE A 2 -23.89 -3.69 3.04
CA ILE A 2 -23.12 -2.51 3.50
C ILE A 2 -23.49 -2.11 4.95
N LYS A 3 -24.77 -2.17 5.31
CA LYS A 3 -25.23 -1.88 6.68
C LYS A 3 -24.74 -2.93 7.72
N LYS A 4 -24.48 -4.17 7.29
CA LYS A 4 -24.12 -5.27 8.20
C LYS A 4 -22.74 -5.11 8.83
N ALA A 5 -21.71 -4.71 8.08
CA ALA A 5 -20.35 -4.58 8.61
C ALA A 5 -20.24 -3.45 9.64
N TYR A 6 -20.83 -2.29 9.34
CA TYR A 6 -20.87 -1.18 10.31
C TYR A 6 -21.67 -1.53 11.57
N GLN A 7 -22.77 -2.27 11.43
CA GLN A 7 -23.56 -2.73 12.59
C GLN A 7 -22.77 -3.68 13.50
N ILE A 8 -21.88 -4.50 12.91
CA ILE A 8 -21.08 -5.47 13.67
C ILE A 8 -19.89 -4.77 14.34
N TYR A 9 -19.12 -3.97 13.60
CA TYR A 9 -17.82 -3.46 14.04
C TYR A 9 -17.79 -1.96 14.32
N GLY A 10 -18.83 -1.22 13.93
CA GLY A 10 -18.84 0.25 13.97
C GLY A 10 -18.76 0.84 15.38
N ASN A 11 -19.10 0.07 16.40
CA ASN A 11 -19.05 0.49 17.80
C ASN A 11 -17.82 -0.04 18.55
N ASP A 12 -17.00 -0.90 17.91
CA ASP A 12 -15.80 -1.42 18.54
C ASP A 12 -14.79 -0.29 18.82
N PRO A 13 -14.10 -0.31 19.97
CA PRO A 13 -13.16 0.75 20.30
C PRO A 13 -11.99 0.79 19.32
N ILE A 14 -11.57 2.02 18.94
CA ILE A 14 -10.37 2.21 18.14
C ILE A 14 -9.15 2.05 19.04
N ASN A 15 -8.26 1.13 18.68
CA ASN A 15 -6.98 0.96 19.33
C ASN A 15 -5.98 1.99 18.75
N ALA A 16 -5.60 2.98 19.56
CA ALA A 16 -4.68 4.05 19.17
C ALA A 16 -3.28 3.56 18.76
N LYS A 17 -2.92 2.34 19.12
CA LYS A 17 -1.62 1.71 18.79
C LYS A 17 -1.70 0.76 17.60
N LYS A 18 -2.87 0.51 17.06
CA LYS A 18 -3.05 -0.42 15.95
C LYS A 18 -2.88 0.28 14.60
N ILE A 19 -2.04 -0.31 13.76
CA ILE A 19 -1.81 0.12 12.37
C ILE A 19 -2.07 -1.07 11.45
N VAL A 20 -2.94 -0.90 10.47
CA VAL A 20 -3.20 -1.89 9.42
C VAL A 20 -2.46 -1.51 8.15
N PHE A 21 -1.70 -2.45 7.61
CA PHE A 21 -1.00 -2.34 6.34
C PHE A 21 -1.65 -3.21 5.27
N ASP A 22 -1.84 -2.66 4.08
CA ASP A 22 -2.26 -3.41 2.90
C ASP A 22 -1.33 -3.08 1.73
N ASN A 23 -0.46 -4.03 1.40
CA ASN A 23 0.42 -3.91 0.26
C ASN A 23 -0.25 -4.53 -0.96
N TYR A 24 -0.70 -3.69 -1.88
CA TYR A 24 -1.20 -4.10 -3.19
C TYR A 24 -2.24 -5.22 -3.14
N MET A 25 -3.31 -5.02 -2.34
CA MET A 25 -4.39 -6.00 -2.15
C MET A 25 -3.90 -7.33 -1.56
N GLY A 26 -3.09 -7.26 -0.52
CA GLY A 26 -2.55 -8.43 0.19
C GLY A 26 -1.42 -9.16 -0.53
N ASN A 27 -0.72 -8.52 -1.48
CA ASN A 27 0.39 -9.15 -2.21
C ASN A 27 1.72 -9.01 -1.45
N GLY A 28 1.90 -9.82 -0.40
CA GLY A 28 3.17 -10.06 0.28
C GLY A 28 3.80 -8.86 1.01
N TYR A 29 5.02 -9.05 1.48
CA TYR A 29 5.79 -8.07 2.25
C TYR A 29 6.70 -7.23 1.36
N GLY A 30 6.25 -6.03 1.00
CA GLY A 30 6.99 -5.25 0.02
C GLY A 30 6.62 -3.77 -0.06
N CYS A 31 7.22 -3.11 -1.03
CA CYS A 31 6.99 -1.72 -1.41
C CYS A 31 7.13 -0.74 -0.22
N ASN A 32 6.46 0.40 -0.27
CA ASN A 32 6.54 1.44 0.76
C ASN A 32 6.11 0.94 2.15
N CYS A 33 5.06 0.12 2.20
CA CYS A 33 4.52 -0.42 3.44
C CYS A 33 5.58 -1.21 4.25
N LYS A 34 6.42 -2.01 3.58
CA LYS A 34 7.51 -2.78 4.21
C LYS A 34 8.47 -1.87 4.97
N TYR A 35 9.00 -0.86 4.31
CA TYR A 35 10.02 0.01 4.91
C TYR A 35 9.48 0.84 6.07
N VAL A 36 8.20 1.24 6.00
CA VAL A 36 7.53 1.89 7.14
C VAL A 36 7.37 0.92 8.30
N THR A 37 6.97 -0.32 8.03
CA THR A 37 6.83 -1.34 9.08
C THR A 37 8.15 -1.62 9.77
N GLU A 38 9.24 -1.82 9.02
CA GLU A 38 10.58 -2.03 9.57
C GLU A 38 11.03 -0.87 10.45
N GLU A 39 10.80 0.36 10.02
CA GLU A 39 11.17 1.55 10.79
C GLU A 39 10.30 1.72 12.06
N LEU A 40 9.02 1.39 12.00
CA LEU A 40 8.15 1.38 13.18
C LEU A 40 8.59 0.32 14.19
N ILE A 41 8.93 -0.88 13.75
CA ILE A 41 9.46 -1.94 14.63
C ILE A 41 10.76 -1.48 15.31
N ARG A 42 11.62 -0.80 14.59
CA ARG A 42 12.88 -0.28 15.12
C ARG A 42 12.67 0.81 16.17
N ARG A 43 11.68 1.68 16.00
CA ARG A 43 11.44 2.84 16.88
C ARG A 43 10.46 2.56 18.00
N ARG A 44 9.48 1.70 17.78
CA ARG A 44 8.32 1.52 18.64
C ARG A 44 8.03 0.04 18.83
N THR A 45 8.11 -0.41 20.06
CA THR A 45 7.84 -1.81 20.42
C THR A 45 6.41 -2.04 20.89
N ASP A 46 5.66 -0.97 21.11
CA ASP A 46 4.32 -0.96 21.71
C ASP A 46 3.18 -0.89 20.68
N LEU A 47 3.50 -0.95 19.38
CA LEU A 47 2.51 -0.92 18.31
C LEU A 47 1.98 -2.31 17.97
N ASP A 48 0.69 -2.39 17.68
CA ASP A 48 0.02 -3.55 17.09
C ASP A 48 0.02 -3.40 15.57
N LEU A 49 0.95 -4.09 14.90
CA LEU A 49 1.15 -4.02 13.47
C LEU A 49 0.46 -5.19 12.77
N VAL A 50 -0.55 -4.89 11.98
CA VAL A 50 -1.37 -5.87 11.26
C VAL A 50 -1.10 -5.75 9.77
N TRP A 51 -0.80 -6.87 9.12
CA TRP A 51 -0.68 -6.94 7.66
C TRP A 51 -1.77 -7.79 7.05
N ILE A 52 -2.39 -7.22 6.05
CA ILE A 52 -3.39 -7.91 5.23
C ILE A 52 -2.67 -8.65 4.12
N VAL A 53 -2.85 -9.97 4.05
CA VAL A 53 -2.15 -10.85 3.12
C VAL A 53 -3.08 -11.85 2.45
N LYS A 54 -2.79 -12.26 1.22
CA LYS A 54 -3.55 -13.33 0.54
C LYS A 54 -3.23 -14.70 1.08
N ASN A 55 -2.01 -14.90 1.59
CA ASN A 55 -1.55 -16.16 2.16
C ASN A 55 -1.03 -15.92 3.58
N VAL A 56 -1.82 -16.29 4.57
CA VAL A 56 -1.46 -16.15 5.99
C VAL A 56 -0.34 -17.11 6.43
N ASN A 57 -0.03 -18.12 5.62
CA ASN A 57 1.04 -19.07 5.91
C ASN A 57 2.41 -18.59 5.44
N ALA A 58 2.50 -17.45 4.76
CA ALA A 58 3.76 -16.86 4.31
C ALA A 58 4.49 -16.09 5.42
N HIS A 59 4.53 -16.64 6.64
CA HIS A 59 5.12 -15.98 7.82
C HIS A 59 6.62 -15.70 7.68
N GLU A 60 7.35 -16.53 6.95
CA GLU A 60 8.80 -16.42 6.80
C GLU A 60 9.26 -15.12 6.14
N GLU A 61 8.37 -14.47 5.40
CA GLU A 61 8.65 -13.19 4.74
C GLU A 61 8.48 -11.98 5.66
N PHE A 62 7.80 -12.15 6.80
CA PHE A 62 7.39 -11.06 7.69
C PHE A 62 8.15 -11.07 9.01
N PRO A 63 8.41 -9.90 9.62
CA PRO A 63 8.92 -9.84 10.98
C PRO A 63 7.94 -10.46 11.99
N ASP A 64 8.46 -11.15 13.01
CA ASP A 64 7.66 -11.83 14.05
C ASP A 64 6.67 -10.92 14.80
N LYS A 65 6.94 -9.62 14.83
CA LYS A 65 6.07 -8.61 15.47
C LYS A 65 4.84 -8.23 14.65
N VAL A 66 4.71 -8.76 13.45
CA VAL A 66 3.62 -8.43 12.54
C VAL A 66 2.58 -9.55 12.57
N ARG A 67 1.33 -9.20 12.82
CA ARG A 67 0.21 -10.13 12.72
C ARG A 67 -0.31 -10.18 11.29
N LEU A 68 -0.50 -11.38 10.76
CA LEU A 68 -1.05 -11.59 9.43
C LEU A 68 -2.54 -11.88 9.48
N VAL A 69 -3.30 -11.22 8.61
CA VAL A 69 -4.75 -11.40 8.49
C VAL A 69 -5.13 -11.56 7.02
N GLU A 70 -6.01 -12.52 6.74
CA GLU A 70 -6.37 -12.86 5.37
C GLU A 70 -7.10 -11.73 4.64
N TYR A 71 -6.62 -11.41 3.44
CA TYR A 71 -7.20 -10.39 2.57
C TYR A 71 -8.67 -10.65 2.26
N GLY A 72 -9.51 -9.69 2.65
CA GLY A 72 -10.94 -9.72 2.37
C GLY A 72 -11.76 -10.63 3.29
N SER A 73 -11.15 -11.17 4.36
CA SER A 73 -11.87 -11.89 5.42
C SER A 73 -12.72 -10.93 6.27
N PRO A 74 -13.65 -11.45 7.08
CA PRO A 74 -14.34 -10.67 8.10
C PRO A 74 -13.38 -10.10 9.14
N GLU A 75 -12.35 -10.86 9.51
CA GLU A 75 -11.29 -10.47 10.45
C GLU A 75 -10.52 -9.25 9.94
N ALA A 76 -10.14 -9.24 8.65
CA ALA A 76 -9.50 -8.06 8.04
C ALA A 76 -10.38 -6.82 8.14
N LEU A 77 -11.69 -6.97 7.96
CA LEU A 77 -12.64 -5.87 8.09
C LEU A 77 -12.70 -5.37 9.54
N ALA A 78 -12.72 -6.27 10.52
CA ALA A 78 -12.66 -5.94 11.94
C ALA A 78 -11.37 -5.18 12.29
N GLU A 79 -10.22 -5.59 11.72
CA GLU A 79 -8.95 -4.89 11.92
C GLU A 79 -9.00 -3.45 11.39
N TYR A 80 -9.57 -3.20 10.21
CA TYR A 80 -9.77 -1.84 9.71
C TYR A 80 -10.68 -1.00 10.61
N TYR A 81 -11.74 -1.57 11.16
CA TYR A 81 -12.64 -0.84 12.05
C TYR A 81 -12.00 -0.47 13.38
N THR A 82 -11.08 -1.28 13.88
CA THR A 82 -10.45 -1.09 15.20
C THR A 82 -9.07 -0.44 15.14
N ALA A 83 -8.47 -0.24 13.96
CA ALA A 83 -7.18 0.43 13.82
C ALA A 83 -7.31 1.94 13.81
N ALA A 84 -6.37 2.64 14.47
CA ALA A 84 -6.25 4.09 14.39
C ALA A 84 -5.66 4.56 13.05
N VAL A 85 -4.80 3.74 12.44
CA VAL A 85 -4.13 4.12 11.18
C VAL A 85 -4.21 2.99 10.15
N TRP A 86 -4.57 3.35 8.94
CA TRP A 86 -4.51 2.50 7.76
C TRP A 86 -3.43 2.99 6.82
N VAL A 87 -2.55 2.11 6.39
CA VAL A 87 -1.44 2.42 5.46
C VAL A 87 -1.58 1.51 4.25
N CYS A 88 -1.73 2.10 3.08
CA CYS A 88 -1.98 1.34 1.86
C CYS A 88 -1.22 1.96 0.68
N ASN A 89 -0.81 1.13 -0.27
CA ASN A 89 -0.19 1.60 -1.51
C ASN A 89 -1.05 1.33 -2.76
N TYR A 90 -2.30 0.93 -2.54
CA TYR A 90 -3.30 0.73 -3.58
C TYR A 90 -4.70 1.09 -3.03
N HIS A 91 -5.77 0.68 -3.71
CA HIS A 91 -7.14 0.93 -3.26
C HIS A 91 -7.65 -0.14 -2.29
N LEU A 92 -8.49 0.28 -1.34
CA LEU A 92 -9.24 -0.59 -0.45
C LEU A 92 -10.62 -0.99 -1.05
N ILE A 93 -10.72 -1.14 -2.38
CA ILE A 93 -11.99 -1.33 -3.10
C ILE A 93 -12.81 -2.50 -2.54
N LYS A 94 -12.16 -3.64 -2.27
CA LYS A 94 -12.85 -4.82 -1.73
C LYS A 94 -13.55 -4.52 -0.39
N TYR A 95 -12.93 -3.72 0.45
CA TYR A 95 -13.45 -3.35 1.76
C TYR A 95 -14.54 -2.28 1.66
N TRP A 96 -14.34 -1.27 0.80
CA TRP A 96 -15.39 -0.29 0.50
C TRP A 96 -16.66 -0.97 -0.02
N ASN A 97 -16.51 -1.97 -0.88
CA ASN A 97 -17.63 -2.76 -1.39
C ASN A 97 -18.29 -3.63 -0.31
N LYS A 98 -17.55 -4.06 0.70
CA LYS A 98 -18.06 -4.77 1.88
C LYS A 98 -18.64 -3.86 2.96
N GLY A 99 -18.65 -2.56 2.73
CA GLY A 99 -19.24 -1.57 3.63
C GLY A 99 -18.31 -1.00 4.67
N LEU A 100 -16.98 -1.02 4.43
CA LEU A 100 -16.04 -0.29 5.27
C LEU A 100 -16.43 1.19 5.35
N VAL A 101 -16.40 1.72 6.57
CA VAL A 101 -16.62 3.14 6.87
C VAL A 101 -15.46 3.59 7.75
N LYS A 102 -14.76 4.64 7.32
CA LYS A 102 -13.74 5.29 8.15
C LYS A 102 -14.43 6.16 9.20
N ARG A 103 -14.05 5.97 10.45
CA ARG A 103 -14.63 6.66 11.61
C ARG A 103 -13.79 7.86 12.04
N ALA A 104 -14.37 8.76 12.80
CA ALA A 104 -13.61 9.79 13.52
C ALA A 104 -12.52 9.16 14.40
N GLY A 105 -11.33 9.75 14.40
CA GLY A 105 -10.16 9.20 15.11
C GLY A 105 -9.36 8.18 14.31
N GLN A 106 -9.76 7.84 13.09
CA GLN A 106 -8.96 7.00 12.17
C GLN A 106 -8.31 7.84 11.08
N TYR A 107 -7.08 7.50 10.73
CA TYR A 107 -6.34 8.12 9.65
C TYR A 107 -6.03 7.11 8.55
N TYR A 108 -6.24 7.51 7.29
CA TYR A 108 -5.88 6.73 6.12
C TYR A 108 -4.75 7.40 5.36
N ILE A 109 -3.60 6.70 5.28
CA ILE A 109 -2.39 7.14 4.60
C ILE A 109 -2.24 6.35 3.30
N GLN A 110 -2.26 7.07 2.18
CA GLN A 110 -2.03 6.50 0.86
C GLN A 110 -0.58 6.75 0.43
N MET A 111 0.15 5.68 0.20
CA MET A 111 1.54 5.76 -0.25
C MET A 111 1.69 5.63 -1.75
N TRP A 112 0.64 5.18 -2.42
CA TRP A 112 0.63 4.80 -3.82
C TRP A 112 1.81 3.87 -4.19
N HIS A 113 1.99 3.58 -5.48
CA HIS A 113 2.99 2.60 -5.90
C HIS A 113 3.74 3.01 -7.18
N GLY A 114 3.33 4.07 -7.86
CA GLY A 114 3.99 4.61 -9.03
C GLY A 114 3.22 5.78 -9.63
N SER A 115 3.93 6.85 -9.90
CA SER A 115 3.37 8.10 -10.43
C SER A 115 4.39 8.84 -11.28
N PHE A 116 5.20 8.09 -12.01
CA PHE A 116 6.25 8.65 -12.84
C PHE A 116 5.71 9.46 -14.06
N GLY A 117 4.39 9.43 -14.29
CA GLY A 117 3.77 10.23 -15.35
C GLY A 117 3.82 9.61 -16.74
N ILE A 118 4.32 8.40 -16.91
CA ILE A 118 4.36 7.70 -18.20
C ILE A 118 2.97 7.18 -18.60
N LYS A 119 2.19 6.75 -17.61
CA LYS A 119 0.81 6.29 -17.80
C LYS A 119 -0.17 7.30 -17.21
N LYS A 120 -1.28 7.49 -17.89
CA LYS A 120 -2.47 8.07 -17.27
C LYS A 120 -2.98 7.13 -16.19
N ILE A 121 -3.33 7.67 -15.02
CA ILE A 121 -3.83 6.89 -13.89
C ILE A 121 -5.19 7.43 -13.44
N GLU A 122 -5.96 6.60 -12.79
CA GLU A 122 -7.22 6.91 -12.14
C GLU A 122 -8.22 7.62 -13.06
N LYS A 123 -8.74 8.79 -12.68
CA LYS A 123 -9.72 9.53 -13.49
C LYS A 123 -9.19 9.99 -14.85
N ASN A 124 -7.87 10.01 -15.03
CA ASN A 124 -7.24 10.38 -16.30
C ASN A 124 -7.00 9.17 -17.22
N CYS A 125 -7.29 7.95 -16.75
CA CYS A 125 -7.17 6.75 -17.56
C CYS A 125 -8.32 6.70 -18.56
N ASP A 126 -7.99 6.65 -19.85
CA ASP A 126 -8.96 6.47 -20.93
C ASP A 126 -9.47 5.03 -21.06
N CYS A 127 -9.12 4.17 -20.11
CA CYS A 127 -9.56 2.78 -20.10
C CYS A 127 -11.07 2.69 -19.92
N LEU A 128 -11.76 2.41 -21.00
CA LEU A 128 -13.18 2.04 -21.04
C LEU A 128 -13.53 0.80 -20.19
N THR A 129 -12.51 0.16 -19.62
CA THR A 129 -12.61 -1.00 -18.73
C THR A 129 -12.97 -0.65 -17.29
N ASN A 130 -12.89 0.62 -16.89
CA ASN A 130 -13.31 1.02 -15.56
C ASN A 130 -14.83 1.02 -15.48
N SER A 131 -15.40 -0.06 -14.93
CA SER A 131 -16.83 -0.13 -14.66
C SER A 131 -17.25 1.06 -13.77
N GLN A 132 -18.50 1.52 -13.91
CA GLN A 132 -19.05 2.58 -13.06
C GLN A 132 -18.88 2.26 -11.56
N SER A 133 -18.98 0.98 -11.20
CA SER A 133 -18.76 0.51 -9.83
C SER A 133 -17.32 0.69 -9.35
N TRP A 134 -16.33 0.42 -10.21
CA TRP A 134 -14.93 0.65 -9.88
C TRP A 134 -14.65 2.14 -9.67
N THR A 135 -15.09 2.98 -10.60
CA THR A 135 -14.92 4.43 -10.54
C THR A 135 -15.51 5.00 -9.24
N TYR A 136 -16.71 4.55 -8.86
CA TYR A 136 -17.34 4.95 -7.60
C TYR A 136 -16.50 4.57 -6.39
N LEU A 137 -15.97 3.35 -6.34
CA LEU A 137 -15.17 2.86 -5.22
C LEU A 137 -13.78 3.51 -5.17
N ALA A 138 -13.15 3.78 -6.30
CA ALA A 138 -11.88 4.48 -6.40
C ALA A 138 -12.03 5.95 -5.95
N LYS A 139 -13.11 6.61 -6.34
CA LYS A 139 -13.47 7.94 -5.85
C LYS A 139 -13.66 7.92 -4.34
N LYS A 140 -14.45 6.99 -3.81
CA LYS A 140 -14.66 6.81 -2.37
C LYS A 140 -13.33 6.58 -1.64
N ASN A 141 -12.42 5.79 -2.21
CA ASN A 141 -11.08 5.58 -1.65
C ASN A 141 -10.33 6.89 -1.51
N SER A 142 -10.28 7.70 -2.57
CA SER A 142 -9.55 8.98 -2.54
C SER A 142 -10.19 10.01 -1.59
N GLU A 143 -11.51 10.06 -1.49
CA GLU A 143 -12.24 10.93 -0.57
C GLU A 143 -12.02 10.60 0.91
N ASN A 144 -11.74 9.33 1.22
CA ASN A 144 -11.46 8.86 2.58
C ASN A 144 -9.96 8.92 2.94
N THR A 145 -9.07 9.16 1.98
CA THR A 145 -7.64 9.32 2.22
C THR A 145 -7.37 10.67 2.89
N ASP A 146 -6.66 10.63 4.03
CA ASP A 146 -6.29 11.84 4.77
C ASP A 146 -4.94 12.38 4.32
N PHE A 147 -3.96 11.49 4.10
CA PHE A 147 -2.60 11.85 3.73
C PHE A 147 -2.12 11.07 2.51
N TRP A 148 -1.46 11.77 1.60
CA TRP A 148 -0.80 11.22 0.43
C TRP A 148 0.69 11.40 0.57
N ILE A 149 1.46 10.32 0.40
CA ILE A 149 2.92 10.39 0.42
C ILE A 149 3.43 10.62 -0.99
N SER A 150 4.22 11.66 -1.18
CA SER A 150 4.84 11.97 -2.48
C SER A 150 6.35 12.14 -2.37
N ASN A 151 7.02 12.12 -3.51
CA ASN A 151 8.46 12.29 -3.62
C ASN A 151 8.88 13.62 -4.27
N SER A 152 7.96 14.35 -4.88
CA SER A 152 8.30 15.53 -5.67
C SER A 152 7.11 16.45 -5.93
N PHE A 153 7.38 17.68 -6.30
CA PHE A 153 6.36 18.60 -6.80
C PHE A 153 5.65 18.09 -8.06
N PHE A 154 6.37 17.31 -8.86
CA PHE A 154 5.78 16.68 -10.03
C PHE A 154 4.71 15.67 -9.62
N GLU A 155 5.03 14.80 -8.68
CA GLU A 155 4.10 13.78 -8.18
C GLU A 155 2.89 14.41 -7.49
N ASP A 156 3.07 15.50 -6.75
CA ASP A 156 1.95 16.25 -6.16
C ASP A 156 0.96 16.71 -7.24
N LYS A 157 1.46 17.22 -8.36
CA LYS A 157 0.63 17.64 -9.50
C LYS A 157 -0.10 16.45 -10.13
N VAL A 158 0.61 15.33 -10.28
CA VAL A 158 0.01 14.08 -10.79
C VAL A 158 -1.13 13.63 -9.89
N TYR A 159 -0.93 13.59 -8.58
CA TYR A 159 -1.98 13.19 -7.64
C TYR A 159 -3.19 14.10 -7.69
N ARG A 160 -3.00 15.41 -7.58
CA ARG A 160 -4.10 16.39 -7.64
C ARG A 160 -4.89 16.32 -8.95
N ASN A 161 -4.23 15.98 -10.04
CA ASN A 161 -4.86 15.85 -11.34
C ASN A 161 -5.54 14.49 -11.56
N ALA A 162 -4.98 13.41 -11.03
CA ALA A 162 -5.43 12.05 -11.30
C ALA A 162 -6.46 11.52 -10.31
N PHE A 163 -6.41 11.91 -9.05
CA PHE A 163 -7.34 11.45 -8.03
C PHE A 163 -8.51 12.42 -7.83
N TRP A 164 -9.66 11.93 -7.37
CA TRP A 164 -10.88 12.74 -7.17
C TRP A 164 -10.77 13.67 -5.96
N SER A 165 -10.00 13.27 -4.94
CA SER A 165 -9.76 14.07 -3.74
C SER A 165 -8.34 13.85 -3.24
N VAL A 166 -7.60 14.94 -3.06
CA VAL A 166 -6.25 14.92 -2.48
C VAL A 166 -6.18 16.02 -1.42
N LYS A 167 -6.40 15.63 -0.17
CA LYS A 167 -6.49 16.59 0.96
C LYS A 167 -5.10 17.11 1.34
N ASN A 168 -4.28 16.24 1.91
CA ASN A 168 -2.96 16.58 2.40
C ASN A 168 -1.90 15.76 1.67
N ILE A 169 -0.85 16.42 1.22
CA ILE A 169 0.33 15.76 0.63
C ILE A 169 1.51 15.97 1.56
N LEU A 170 2.15 14.88 1.94
CA LEU A 170 3.39 14.84 2.72
C LEU A 170 4.53 14.43 1.77
N ARG A 171 5.37 15.37 1.41
CA ARG A 171 6.48 15.14 0.46
C ARG A 171 7.71 14.65 1.19
N PHE A 172 7.67 13.40 1.67
CA PHE A 172 8.75 12.78 2.42
C PHE A 172 9.59 11.81 1.58
N GLY A 173 9.24 11.61 0.32
CA GLY A 173 9.82 10.55 -0.50
C GLY A 173 9.08 9.22 -0.32
N HIS A 174 9.44 8.26 -1.15
CA HIS A 174 8.91 6.91 -1.03
C HIS A 174 9.82 6.04 -0.15
N PRO A 175 9.35 5.51 0.98
CA PRO A 175 10.17 4.73 1.91
C PRO A 175 10.91 3.54 1.28
N ARG A 176 10.35 2.93 0.22
CA ARG A 176 11.03 1.86 -0.52
C ARG A 176 12.36 2.29 -1.14
N ASN A 177 12.58 3.58 -1.34
CA ASN A 177 13.81 4.10 -1.92
C ASN A 177 14.94 4.24 -0.88
N ASP A 178 14.65 4.08 0.41
CA ASP A 178 15.67 4.15 1.48
C ASP A 178 16.74 3.08 1.31
N ILE A 179 16.44 2.00 0.57
CA ILE A 179 17.41 0.96 0.24
C ILE A 179 18.60 1.47 -0.58
N PHE A 180 18.44 2.57 -1.30
CA PHE A 180 19.51 3.19 -2.12
C PHE A 180 20.46 4.08 -1.31
N PHE A 181 20.22 4.22 -0.01
CA PHE A 181 21.02 5.12 0.84
C PHE A 181 21.69 4.37 2.00
N GLY A 182 22.90 4.81 2.33
CA GLY A 182 23.67 4.30 3.47
C GLY A 182 24.05 2.82 3.35
N ASN A 183 24.17 2.16 4.49
CA ASN A 183 24.61 0.75 4.58
C ASN A 183 23.64 -0.25 3.91
N ARG A 184 22.39 0.11 3.75
CA ARG A 184 21.38 -0.74 3.09
C ARG A 184 21.70 -0.99 1.63
N GLN A 185 22.25 0.01 0.94
CA GLN A 185 22.66 -0.11 -0.47
C GLN A 185 23.68 -1.23 -0.68
N TYR A 186 24.70 -1.26 0.17
CA TYR A 186 25.75 -2.29 0.04
C TYR A 186 25.23 -3.71 0.33
N SER A 187 24.39 -3.86 1.33
CA SER A 187 23.76 -5.14 1.65
C SER A 187 22.83 -5.61 0.52
N ALA A 188 22.07 -4.71 -0.06
CA ALA A 188 21.20 -5.01 -1.20
C ALA A 188 22.01 -5.43 -2.44
N TYR A 189 23.09 -4.70 -2.74
CA TYR A 189 24.00 -5.02 -3.83
C TYR A 189 24.58 -6.44 -3.70
N LYS A 190 25.10 -6.79 -2.52
CA LYS A 190 25.62 -8.14 -2.27
C LYS A 190 24.54 -9.22 -2.46
N LYS A 191 23.37 -9.00 -1.84
CA LYS A 191 22.27 -9.96 -1.89
C LYS A 191 21.77 -10.21 -3.31
N VAL A 192 21.66 -9.16 -4.15
CA VAL A 192 21.24 -9.31 -5.54
C VAL A 192 22.24 -10.15 -6.33
N ARG A 193 23.55 -9.89 -6.20
CA ARG A 193 24.57 -10.64 -6.89
C ARG A 193 24.63 -12.11 -6.44
N GLU A 194 24.48 -12.34 -5.16
CA GLU A 194 24.44 -13.67 -4.58
C GLU A 194 23.24 -14.48 -5.09
N ILE A 195 22.02 -13.91 -5.04
CA ILE A 195 20.80 -14.58 -5.53
C ILE A 195 20.86 -14.88 -7.01
N LEU A 196 21.41 -13.97 -7.81
CA LEU A 196 21.48 -14.11 -9.26
C LEU A 196 22.77 -14.80 -9.74
N SER A 197 23.66 -15.20 -8.81
CA SER A 197 24.97 -15.81 -9.11
C SER A 197 25.81 -14.97 -10.09
N ILE A 198 25.86 -13.65 -9.86
CA ILE A 198 26.55 -12.69 -10.74
C ILE A 198 27.91 -12.34 -10.14
N ASP A 199 28.99 -12.48 -10.92
CA ASP A 199 30.34 -12.13 -10.51
C ASP A 199 30.53 -10.61 -10.34
N LYS A 200 31.50 -10.23 -9.50
CA LYS A 200 31.76 -8.81 -9.17
C LYS A 200 32.09 -7.96 -10.39
N GLU A 201 32.73 -8.56 -11.38
CA GLU A 201 33.20 -7.90 -12.60
C GLU A 201 32.11 -7.77 -13.67
N GLU A 202 30.97 -8.45 -13.50
CA GLU A 202 29.88 -8.42 -14.46
C GLU A 202 29.00 -7.16 -14.29
N ASN A 203 28.62 -6.58 -15.42
CA ASN A 203 27.65 -5.50 -15.47
C ASN A 203 26.22 -6.05 -15.50
N ILE A 204 25.32 -5.43 -14.76
CA ILE A 204 23.92 -5.82 -14.73
C ILE A 204 23.10 -4.88 -15.59
N LEU A 205 22.48 -5.41 -16.65
CA LEU A 205 21.47 -4.71 -17.41
C LEU A 205 20.08 -5.21 -17.03
N LEU A 206 19.30 -4.35 -16.37
CA LEU A 206 17.94 -4.66 -15.97
C LEU A 206 16.92 -4.14 -16.99
N TYR A 207 16.21 -5.04 -17.67
CA TYR A 207 15.10 -4.71 -18.55
C TYR A 207 13.76 -5.02 -17.88
N VAL A 208 13.01 -3.99 -17.51
CA VAL A 208 11.70 -4.10 -16.83
C VAL A 208 10.65 -3.29 -17.59
N PRO A 209 10.10 -3.83 -18.68
CA PRO A 209 9.07 -3.15 -19.46
C PRO A 209 7.77 -3.01 -18.66
N THR A 210 7.02 -1.94 -18.93
CA THR A 210 5.70 -1.76 -18.32
C THR A 210 4.71 -2.79 -18.87
N PHE A 211 3.81 -3.26 -18.00
CA PHE A 211 2.72 -4.14 -18.39
C PHE A 211 1.88 -3.56 -19.52
N ARG A 212 1.56 -4.38 -20.52
CA ARG A 212 0.69 -4.05 -21.66
C ARG A 212 -0.28 -5.18 -21.91
N GLU A 213 -1.58 -4.87 -21.96
CA GLU A 213 -2.65 -5.87 -22.10
C GLU A 213 -2.65 -6.58 -23.46
N LYS A 214 -2.04 -6.01 -24.51
CA LYS A 214 -2.18 -6.47 -25.90
C LYS A 214 -0.89 -7.01 -26.52
N PHE A 215 0.20 -7.14 -25.79
CA PHE A 215 1.46 -7.65 -26.34
C PHE A 215 1.96 -8.83 -25.52
N ASN A 216 1.91 -10.01 -26.13
CA ASN A 216 2.77 -11.12 -25.72
C ASN A 216 4.19 -10.73 -26.20
N PHE A 217 5.10 -10.51 -25.28
CA PHE A 217 6.52 -10.46 -25.62
C PHE A 217 6.98 -11.88 -25.97
N PRO A 218 7.83 -12.04 -27.00
CA PRO A 218 8.41 -13.33 -27.32
C PRO A 218 9.25 -13.89 -26.17
#